data_b6dc3e5c42b59ac540d8ef5e4ab9d9b6
#
_entry.id   b6dc3e5c42b59ac540d8ef5e4ab9d9b6
#
_cell.length_a   1.000
_cell.length_b   1.000
_cell.length_c   1.000
_cell.angle_alpha   90.00
_cell.angle_beta   90.00
_cell.angle_gamma   90.00
#
_symmetry.space_group_name_H-M   'P 1'
#
loop_
_entity.id
_entity.type
_entity.pdbx_description
1 polymer ?
#
loop_
_entity_poly.entity_id
_entity_poly.type
_entity_poly.pdbx_seq_one_letter_code
_entity_poly.pdbx_strand_id
1 'polypeptide(L)'
;MANYHMEIKPISRGKGQSVTRIINYISGERLYDSYSGNTYYRQRTDVLYHNIFLPPNAPSDYHNLQYLCNEIEAAEKRYDARTGRIFIGSLPNELSLNDWCSIVKEFVECNFVNYGLCSIVAIHEGRNEAEPSRNNPHVHIIVPTRAVESDGFSQMKDREHDKRKYINIWREHWAHVQNMAYERNRFDIRVSHESLEVQGIFCRKPTHHLNYRDWQEKIRYERACRFVKHIGQ
;
A
#
# COMPACT_ATOMS: atom_id res chain seq x y z
N MET A 1 17.47 -6.01 -9.82
CA MET A 1 16.96 -4.97 -10.75
C MET A 1 15.93 -4.18 -9.97
N ALA A 2 16.14 -2.88 -9.81
CA ALA A 2 15.21 -2.04 -9.06
C ALA A 2 13.78 -2.16 -9.59
N ASN A 3 12.83 -2.38 -8.71
CA ASN A 3 11.43 -2.53 -9.05
C ASN A 3 10.65 -1.35 -8.49
N TYR A 4 10.13 -0.49 -9.36
CA TYR A 4 9.23 0.57 -8.99
C TYR A 4 7.79 0.17 -9.29
N HIS A 5 6.94 0.26 -8.27
CA HIS A 5 5.49 0.12 -8.42
C HIS A 5 4.76 1.00 -7.40
N MET A 6 3.74 1.71 -7.84
CA MET A 6 2.80 2.44 -6.98
C MET A 6 1.41 2.36 -7.61
N GLU A 7 0.54 1.58 -6.98
CA GLU A 7 -0.88 1.50 -7.33
C GLU A 7 -1.72 2.28 -6.31
N ILE A 8 -2.71 3.04 -6.79
CA ILE A 8 -3.58 3.86 -5.96
C ILE A 8 -5.03 3.57 -6.35
N LYS A 9 -5.83 3.08 -5.40
CA LYS A 9 -7.23 2.73 -5.61
C LYS A 9 -8.14 3.38 -4.56
N PRO A 10 -9.33 3.87 -4.94
CA PRO A 10 -10.33 4.27 -3.96
C PRO A 10 -10.93 3.05 -3.27
N ILE A 11 -11.23 3.20 -1.99
CA ILE A 11 -12.04 2.26 -1.22
C ILE A 11 -13.47 2.77 -1.24
N SER A 12 -14.42 1.97 -1.73
CA SER A 12 -15.79 2.41 -1.95
C SER A 12 -16.81 1.36 -1.50
N ARG A 13 -17.74 1.78 -0.65
CA ARG A 13 -18.88 0.95 -0.22
C ARG A 13 -19.76 0.53 -1.38
N GLY A 14 -19.99 1.42 -2.36
CA GLY A 14 -20.75 1.10 -3.57
C GLY A 14 -20.18 -0.03 -4.40
N LYS A 15 -18.91 -0.42 -4.14
CA LYS A 15 -18.25 -1.61 -4.71
C LYS A 15 -18.19 -2.80 -3.75
N GLY A 16 -18.95 -2.76 -2.64
CA GLY A 16 -18.92 -3.79 -1.60
C GLY A 16 -17.62 -3.86 -0.79
N GLN A 17 -16.85 -2.75 -0.75
CA GLN A 17 -15.60 -2.68 -0.01
C GLN A 17 -15.84 -2.02 1.36
N SER A 18 -15.20 -2.56 2.41
CA SER A 18 -15.12 -1.97 3.75
C SER A 18 -13.66 -1.67 4.07
N VAL A 19 -13.40 -0.51 4.67
CA VAL A 19 -12.07 -0.16 5.18
C VAL A 19 -11.63 -1.16 6.23
N THR A 20 -12.51 -1.50 7.18
CA THR A 20 -12.24 -2.47 8.25
C THR A 20 -11.83 -3.84 7.68
N ARG A 21 -12.53 -4.32 6.64
CA ARG A 21 -12.16 -5.58 5.97
C ARG A 21 -10.79 -5.51 5.30
N ILE A 22 -10.47 -4.39 4.65
CA ILE A 22 -9.18 -4.21 3.98
C ILE A 22 -8.06 -4.12 5.03
N ILE A 23 -8.29 -3.40 6.14
CA ILE A 23 -7.31 -3.29 7.23
C ILE A 23 -7.07 -4.67 7.88
N ASN A 24 -8.13 -5.45 8.16
CA ASN A 24 -7.98 -6.83 8.59
C ASN A 24 -7.10 -7.65 7.63
N TYR A 25 -7.34 -7.50 6.32
CA TYR A 25 -6.56 -8.23 5.31
C TYR A 25 -5.08 -7.85 5.33
N ILE A 26 -4.72 -6.59 5.55
CA ILE A 26 -3.33 -6.14 5.51
C ILE A 26 -2.62 -6.27 6.86
N SER A 27 -3.31 -6.14 7.99
CA SER A 27 -2.71 -6.25 9.33
C SER A 27 -2.71 -7.68 9.89
N GLY A 28 -3.66 -8.52 9.45
CA GLY A 28 -3.89 -9.84 10.05
C GLY A 28 -4.63 -9.79 11.39
N GLU A 29 -5.01 -8.60 11.87
CA GLU A 29 -5.73 -8.45 13.14
C GLU A 29 -7.22 -8.80 13.00
N ARG A 30 -7.81 -9.35 14.06
CA ARG A 30 -9.25 -9.56 14.11
C ARG A 30 -9.96 -8.23 14.35
N LEU A 31 -10.83 -7.84 13.42
CA LEU A 31 -11.53 -6.56 13.46
C LEU A 31 -13.04 -6.73 13.28
N TYR A 32 -13.80 -6.02 14.11
CA TYR A 32 -15.24 -5.91 14.00
C TYR A 32 -15.61 -4.61 13.25
N ASP A 33 -16.40 -4.76 12.21
CA ASP A 33 -16.94 -3.66 11.42
C ASP A 33 -18.35 -3.30 11.93
N SER A 34 -18.47 -2.22 12.67
CA SER A 34 -19.73 -1.75 13.23
C SER A 34 -20.76 -1.34 12.19
N TYR A 35 -20.31 -0.92 10.99
CA TYR A 35 -21.20 -0.54 9.89
C TYR A 35 -21.92 -1.75 9.27
N SER A 36 -21.20 -2.84 9.05
CA SER A 36 -21.77 -4.06 8.44
C SER A 36 -22.20 -5.11 9.44
N GLY A 37 -21.83 -4.98 10.73
CA GLY A 37 -22.07 -5.97 11.78
C GLY A 37 -21.19 -7.22 11.66
N ASN A 38 -20.18 -7.21 10.77
CA ASN A 38 -19.33 -8.36 10.50
C ASN A 38 -18.03 -8.31 11.29
N THR A 39 -17.56 -9.49 11.72
CA THR A 39 -16.20 -9.64 12.25
C THR A 39 -15.34 -10.28 11.18
N TYR A 40 -14.23 -9.62 10.85
CA TYR A 40 -13.24 -10.14 9.91
C TYR A 40 -12.06 -10.72 10.69
N TYR A 41 -11.62 -11.89 10.27
CA TYR A 41 -10.42 -12.52 10.80
C TYR A 41 -9.68 -13.25 9.68
N ARG A 42 -8.45 -12.86 9.46
CA ARG A 42 -7.55 -13.54 8.53
C ARG A 42 -6.16 -13.59 9.15
N GLN A 43 -5.77 -14.77 9.59
CA GLN A 43 -4.39 -14.96 10.05
C GLN A 43 -3.41 -14.73 8.90
N ARG A 44 -2.37 -13.94 9.16
CA ARG A 44 -1.26 -13.67 8.24
C ARG A 44 0.05 -13.86 8.96
N THR A 45 1.03 -14.43 8.25
CA THR A 45 2.38 -14.68 8.75
C THR A 45 3.45 -13.85 8.04
N ASP A 46 3.03 -13.12 7.01
CA ASP A 46 3.88 -12.32 6.12
C ASP A 46 3.86 -10.81 6.43
N VAL A 47 3.19 -10.40 7.49
CA VAL A 47 3.19 -9.01 7.97
C VAL A 47 4.43 -8.78 8.83
N LEU A 48 5.36 -7.96 8.34
CA LEU A 48 6.60 -7.64 9.04
C LEU A 48 6.49 -6.41 9.93
N TYR A 49 5.58 -5.50 9.58
CA TYR A 49 5.39 -4.24 10.29
C TYR A 49 3.98 -3.72 10.03
N HIS A 50 3.34 -3.18 11.05
CA HIS A 50 2.16 -2.34 10.89
C HIS A 50 2.19 -1.17 11.88
N ASN A 51 1.62 -0.05 11.49
CA ASN A 51 1.55 1.15 12.34
C ASN A 51 0.42 2.08 11.91
N ILE A 52 0.01 2.93 12.83
CA ILE A 52 -0.92 4.04 12.60
C ILE A 52 -0.13 5.34 12.72
N PHE A 53 -0.18 6.16 11.69
CA PHE A 53 0.39 7.50 11.68
C PHE A 53 -0.73 8.52 11.84
N LEU A 54 -0.66 9.32 12.89
CA LEU A 54 -1.69 10.29 13.27
C LEU A 54 -1.14 11.70 13.23
N PRO A 55 -1.96 12.70 12.84
CA PRO A 55 -1.65 14.10 13.07
C PRO A 55 -1.49 14.41 14.57
N PRO A 56 -0.70 15.42 14.96
CA PRO A 56 -0.42 15.71 16.36
C PRO A 56 -1.64 16.05 17.22
N ASN A 57 -2.72 16.51 16.60
CA ASN A 57 -3.99 16.88 17.25
C ASN A 57 -5.03 15.76 17.28
N ALA A 58 -4.67 14.56 16.82
CA ALA A 58 -5.62 13.44 16.76
C ALA A 58 -6.03 12.97 18.16
N PRO A 59 -7.29 12.50 18.32
CA PRO A 59 -7.74 11.85 19.55
C PRO A 59 -6.84 10.66 19.92
N SER A 60 -6.52 10.51 21.20
CA SER A 60 -5.66 9.41 21.70
C SER A 60 -6.20 8.03 21.34
N ASP A 61 -7.53 7.87 21.32
CA ASP A 61 -8.19 6.60 21.03
C ASP A 61 -7.95 6.11 19.59
N TYR A 62 -7.52 6.99 18.69
CA TYR A 62 -7.18 6.66 17.31
C TYR A 62 -5.90 5.81 17.17
N HIS A 63 -5.12 5.67 18.24
CA HIS A 63 -4.05 4.68 18.32
C HIS A 63 -4.57 3.23 18.42
N ASN A 64 -5.83 3.05 18.80
CA ASN A 64 -6.49 1.75 18.77
C ASN A 64 -7.03 1.46 17.37
N LEU A 65 -6.48 0.45 16.70
CA LEU A 65 -6.82 0.12 15.32
C LEU A 65 -8.30 -0.21 15.14
N GLN A 66 -8.88 -0.98 16.08
CA GLN A 66 -10.30 -1.33 16.04
C GLN A 66 -11.20 -0.09 16.15
N TYR A 67 -10.86 0.82 17.05
CA TYR A 67 -11.59 2.06 17.23
C TYR A 67 -11.49 2.94 15.97
N LEU A 68 -10.27 3.18 15.48
CA LEU A 68 -10.02 3.97 14.28
C LEU A 68 -10.77 3.43 13.05
N CYS A 69 -10.78 2.10 12.84
CA CYS A 69 -11.54 1.49 11.75
C CYS A 69 -13.03 1.86 11.80
N ASN A 70 -13.63 1.77 12.97
CA ASN A 70 -15.04 2.07 13.14
C ASN A 70 -15.33 3.56 12.97
N GLU A 71 -14.45 4.44 13.44
CA GLU A 71 -14.56 5.88 13.23
C GLU A 71 -14.47 6.27 11.74
N ILE A 72 -13.57 5.62 10.98
CA ILE A 72 -13.49 5.83 9.51
C ILE A 72 -14.81 5.43 8.84
N GLU A 73 -15.38 4.30 9.25
CA GLU A 73 -16.67 3.86 8.69
C GLU A 73 -17.81 4.77 9.13
N ALA A 74 -17.86 5.20 10.40
CA ALA A 74 -18.91 6.07 10.94
C ALA A 74 -18.89 7.49 10.35
N ALA A 75 -17.70 8.01 10.00
CA ALA A 75 -17.55 9.33 9.38
C ALA A 75 -18.28 9.43 8.02
N GLU A 76 -18.58 8.32 7.36
CA GLU A 76 -19.21 8.29 6.05
C GLU A 76 -20.66 7.81 6.14
N LYS A 77 -21.60 8.70 5.85
CA LYS A 77 -23.05 8.44 5.99
C LYS A 77 -23.69 7.74 4.77
N ARG A 78 -23.13 7.92 3.58
CA ARG A 78 -23.73 7.40 2.35
C ARG A 78 -23.41 5.93 2.14
N TYR A 79 -24.39 5.16 1.66
CA TYR A 79 -24.21 3.73 1.35
C TYR A 79 -23.19 3.46 0.22
N ASP A 80 -22.97 4.43 -0.68
CA ASP A 80 -22.02 4.38 -1.79
C ASP A 80 -20.73 5.17 -1.55
N ALA A 81 -20.48 5.59 -0.29
CA ALA A 81 -19.39 6.47 0.05
C ALA A 81 -18.02 5.89 -0.32
N ARG A 82 -17.11 6.78 -0.72
CA ARG A 82 -15.69 6.51 -0.67
C ARG A 82 -15.21 6.77 0.76
N THR A 83 -14.64 5.76 1.39
CA THR A 83 -14.19 5.81 2.79
C THR A 83 -12.70 6.12 2.90
N GLY A 84 -11.94 5.83 1.84
CA GLY A 84 -10.51 6.07 1.81
C GLY A 84 -9.87 5.75 0.46
N ARG A 85 -8.55 5.73 0.46
CA ARG A 85 -7.69 5.25 -0.63
C ARG A 85 -6.73 4.21 -0.09
N ILE A 86 -6.43 3.22 -0.90
CA ILE A 86 -5.35 2.28 -0.64
C ILE A 86 -4.23 2.54 -1.64
N PHE A 87 -3.02 2.65 -1.13
CA PHE A 87 -1.78 2.69 -1.88
C PHE A 87 -1.07 1.35 -1.71
N ILE A 88 -0.54 0.81 -2.79
CA ILE A 88 0.27 -0.41 -2.78
C ILE A 88 1.59 -0.04 -3.46
N GLY A 89 2.66 0.01 -2.68
CA GLY A 89 3.99 0.39 -3.16
C GLY A 89 4.99 -0.76 -3.02
N SER A 90 5.80 -1.02 -4.07
CA SER A 90 6.94 -1.93 -3.95
C SER A 90 8.02 -1.33 -3.06
N LEU A 91 8.69 -2.19 -2.30
CA LEU A 91 9.84 -1.83 -1.48
C LEU A 91 11.10 -2.47 -2.06
N PRO A 92 12.27 -1.82 -1.91
CA PRO A 92 13.54 -2.34 -2.42
C PRO A 92 13.97 -3.64 -1.73
N ASN A 93 14.22 -4.71 -2.48
CA ASN A 93 14.72 -5.98 -1.93
C ASN A 93 16.12 -5.87 -1.31
N GLU A 94 16.87 -4.88 -1.73
CA GLU A 94 18.26 -4.65 -1.32
C GLU A 94 18.37 -3.97 0.04
N LEU A 95 17.27 -3.40 0.54
CA LEU A 95 17.25 -2.63 1.78
C LEU A 95 16.68 -3.44 2.95
N SER A 96 17.01 -3.01 4.16
CA SER A 96 16.53 -3.62 5.40
C SER A 96 15.09 -3.22 5.75
N LEU A 97 14.47 -3.94 6.69
CA LEU A 97 13.16 -3.56 7.24
C LEU A 97 13.19 -2.16 7.87
N ASN A 98 14.29 -1.77 8.52
CA ASN A 98 14.42 -0.44 9.11
C ASN A 98 14.44 0.66 8.03
N ASP A 99 15.09 0.40 6.90
CA ASP A 99 15.07 1.32 5.76
C ASP A 99 13.68 1.41 5.17
N TRP A 100 12.96 0.29 5.03
CA TRP A 100 11.57 0.29 4.57
C TRP A 100 10.65 1.10 5.50
N CYS A 101 10.78 0.92 6.80
CA CYS A 101 10.02 1.72 7.77
C CYS A 101 10.33 3.21 7.63
N SER A 102 11.59 3.58 7.39
CA SER A 102 12.00 4.97 7.19
C SER A 102 11.44 5.55 5.89
N ILE A 103 11.49 4.81 4.78
CA ILE A 103 10.89 5.18 3.49
C ILE A 103 9.39 5.46 3.66
N VAL A 104 8.69 4.51 4.31
CA VAL A 104 7.24 4.60 4.49
C VAL A 104 6.87 5.75 5.41
N LYS A 105 7.59 5.94 6.51
CA LYS A 105 7.38 7.04 7.46
C LYS A 105 7.53 8.39 6.75
N GLU A 106 8.63 8.62 6.05
CA GLU A 106 8.90 9.86 5.33
C GLU A 106 7.80 10.14 4.28
N PHE A 107 7.42 9.11 3.51
CA PHE A 107 6.36 9.24 2.52
C PHE A 107 5.01 9.61 3.14
N VAL A 108 4.61 8.94 4.22
CA VAL A 108 3.33 9.14 4.88
C VAL A 108 3.27 10.49 5.59
N GLU A 109 4.31 10.88 6.30
CA GLU A 109 4.37 12.15 7.01
C GLU A 109 4.29 13.33 6.02
N CYS A 110 5.08 13.31 4.96
CA CYS A 110 5.11 14.39 3.99
C CYS A 110 3.85 14.52 3.14
N ASN A 111 3.16 13.41 2.84
CA ASN A 111 2.02 13.45 1.91
C ASN A 111 0.64 13.45 2.60
N PHE A 112 0.56 13.01 3.85
CA PHE A 112 -0.72 12.83 4.52
C PHE A 112 -0.77 13.44 5.92
N VAL A 113 0.12 13.04 6.82
CA VAL A 113 0.07 13.45 8.23
C VAL A 113 0.20 14.96 8.39
N ASN A 114 1.12 15.59 7.67
CA ASN A 114 1.31 17.04 7.67
C ASN A 114 0.12 17.82 7.11
N TYR A 115 -0.79 17.14 6.42
CA TYR A 115 -2.06 17.69 5.93
C TYR A 115 -3.28 17.29 6.78
N GLY A 116 -3.03 16.76 7.98
CA GLY A 116 -4.08 16.35 8.91
C GLY A 116 -4.73 15.02 8.58
N LEU A 117 -4.21 14.25 7.63
CA LEU A 117 -4.75 12.93 7.27
C LEU A 117 -4.03 11.83 8.05
N CYS A 118 -4.77 10.96 8.71
CA CYS A 118 -4.17 9.75 9.30
C CYS A 118 -3.86 8.70 8.23
N SER A 119 -2.96 7.79 8.55
CA SER A 119 -2.59 6.70 7.67
C SER A 119 -2.38 5.40 8.43
N ILE A 120 -2.92 4.30 7.92
CA ILE A 120 -2.74 2.96 8.46
C ILE A 120 -1.84 2.20 7.48
N VAL A 121 -0.74 1.67 7.98
CA VAL A 121 0.33 1.09 7.17
C VAL A 121 0.55 -0.36 7.56
N ALA A 122 0.79 -1.23 6.57
CA ALA A 122 1.31 -2.58 6.78
C ALA A 122 2.37 -2.92 5.72
N ILE A 123 3.51 -3.45 6.15
CA ILE A 123 4.58 -3.95 5.27
C ILE A 123 4.52 -5.47 5.24
N HIS A 124 4.46 -6.03 4.04
CA HIS A 124 4.44 -7.46 3.79
C HIS A 124 5.76 -7.91 3.18
N GLU A 125 6.23 -9.09 3.62
CA GLU A 125 7.48 -9.69 3.15
C GLU A 125 7.43 -10.05 1.66
N GLY A 126 6.27 -10.50 1.17
CA GLY A 126 6.12 -10.93 -0.22
C GLY A 126 7.09 -12.03 -0.60
N ARG A 127 7.34 -13.00 0.32
CA ARG A 127 8.32 -14.07 0.17
C ARG A 127 8.04 -14.94 -1.06
N ASN A 128 9.09 -15.24 -1.81
CA ASN A 128 9.11 -16.27 -2.84
C ASN A 128 10.03 -17.41 -2.38
N GLU A 129 9.44 -18.50 -1.89
CA GLU A 129 10.19 -19.64 -1.35
C GLU A 129 11.09 -20.33 -2.40
N ALA A 130 10.67 -20.30 -3.68
CA ALA A 130 11.42 -20.95 -4.75
C ALA A 130 12.61 -20.13 -5.24
N GLU A 131 12.54 -18.81 -5.14
CA GLU A 131 13.55 -17.88 -5.65
C GLU A 131 13.56 -16.58 -4.82
N PRO A 132 14.38 -16.50 -3.74
CA PRO A 132 14.41 -15.33 -2.86
C PRO A 132 14.74 -14.00 -3.56
N SER A 133 15.50 -14.04 -4.68
CA SER A 133 15.76 -12.86 -5.50
C SER A 133 14.51 -12.25 -6.13
N ARG A 134 13.39 -12.98 -6.12
CA ARG A 134 12.07 -12.54 -6.58
C ARG A 134 11.11 -12.23 -5.43
N ASN A 135 11.61 -12.07 -4.23
CA ASN A 135 10.79 -11.52 -3.16
C ASN A 135 10.20 -10.19 -3.63
N ASN A 136 8.98 -9.92 -3.21
CA ASN A 136 8.27 -8.71 -3.55
C ASN A 136 7.79 -8.02 -2.27
N PRO A 137 8.73 -7.47 -1.45
CA PRO A 137 8.33 -6.70 -0.30
C PRO A 137 7.53 -5.50 -0.76
N HIS A 138 6.42 -5.27 -0.09
CA HIS A 138 5.51 -4.20 -0.46
C HIS A 138 4.78 -3.64 0.75
N VAL A 139 4.40 -2.38 0.63
CA VAL A 139 3.62 -1.67 1.63
C VAL A 139 2.20 -1.46 1.16
N HIS A 140 1.26 -1.61 2.08
CA HIS A 140 -0.10 -1.11 1.97
C HIS A 140 -0.25 0.11 2.86
N ILE A 141 -0.78 1.21 2.30
CA ILE A 141 -1.07 2.43 3.05
C ILE A 141 -2.54 2.77 2.82
N ILE A 142 -3.31 2.87 3.88
CA ILE A 142 -4.71 3.28 3.82
C ILE A 142 -4.82 4.69 4.38
N VAL A 143 -5.42 5.57 3.60
CA VAL A 143 -5.65 6.97 3.95
C VAL A 143 -7.15 7.27 3.82
N PRO A 144 -7.84 7.62 4.93
CA PRO A 144 -9.23 8.06 4.90
C PRO A 144 -9.44 9.32 4.06
N THR A 145 -10.70 9.59 3.69
CA THR A 145 -11.06 10.77 2.87
C THR A 145 -11.25 12.04 3.67
N ARG A 146 -11.10 11.99 5.01
CA ARG A 146 -11.31 13.12 5.91
C ARG A 146 -10.08 13.36 6.76
N ALA A 147 -9.80 14.64 7.01
CA ALA A 147 -8.79 15.01 7.98
C ALA A 147 -9.22 14.65 9.40
N VAL A 148 -8.26 14.47 10.28
CA VAL A 148 -8.46 14.22 11.70
C VAL A 148 -8.33 15.54 12.44
N GLU A 149 -9.33 15.86 13.22
CA GLU A 149 -9.40 17.01 14.11
C GLU A 149 -9.29 16.56 15.59
N SER A 150 -9.27 17.48 16.54
CA SER A 150 -9.10 17.14 17.96
C SER A 150 -10.25 16.33 18.58
N ASP A 151 -11.43 16.38 17.95
CA ASP A 151 -12.67 15.71 18.38
C ASP A 151 -13.09 14.58 17.43
N GLY A 152 -12.29 14.24 16.41
CA GLY A 152 -12.56 13.15 15.49
C GLY A 152 -12.29 13.49 14.04
N PHE A 153 -13.01 12.83 13.11
CA PHE A 153 -12.91 13.14 11.69
C PHE A 153 -13.69 14.39 11.31
N SER A 154 -13.06 15.24 10.51
CA SER A 154 -13.67 16.46 9.96
C SER A 154 -15.01 16.17 9.28
N GLN A 155 -15.96 17.10 9.42
CA GLN A 155 -17.24 17.05 8.72
C GLN A 155 -17.09 17.17 7.20
N MET A 156 -15.98 17.75 6.74
CA MET A 156 -15.69 17.95 5.32
C MET A 156 -14.70 16.90 4.81
N LYS A 157 -14.95 16.39 3.61
CA LYS A 157 -13.94 15.53 2.92
C LYS A 157 -12.79 16.38 2.41
N ASP A 158 -11.61 15.81 2.47
CA ASP A 158 -10.44 16.36 1.80
C ASP A 158 -10.61 16.21 0.27
N ARG A 159 -10.99 17.30 -0.37
CA ARG A 159 -11.17 17.37 -1.83
C ARG A 159 -9.88 17.77 -2.57
N GLU A 160 -8.91 18.33 -1.86
CA GLU A 160 -7.66 18.72 -2.49
C GLU A 160 -6.90 17.51 -2.98
N HIS A 161 -6.69 16.51 -2.11
CA HIS A 161 -5.99 15.28 -2.45
C HIS A 161 -6.81 14.32 -3.34
N ASP A 162 -8.08 14.62 -3.65
CA ASP A 162 -8.87 13.91 -4.69
C ASP A 162 -8.49 14.33 -6.12
N LYS A 163 -7.77 15.43 -6.30
CA LYS A 163 -7.40 15.92 -7.62
C LYS A 163 -6.37 15.01 -8.28
N ARG A 164 -6.55 14.81 -9.60
CA ARG A 164 -5.70 13.89 -10.40
C ARG A 164 -4.20 14.23 -10.34
N LYS A 165 -3.84 15.50 -10.15
CA LYS A 165 -2.43 15.93 -10.04
C LYS A 165 -1.68 15.21 -8.92
N TYR A 166 -2.35 14.87 -7.79
CA TYR A 166 -1.71 14.20 -6.66
C TYR A 166 -1.26 12.77 -6.96
N ILE A 167 -1.87 12.10 -7.93
CA ILE A 167 -1.42 10.76 -8.34
C ILE A 167 0.03 10.81 -8.84
N ASN A 168 0.38 11.81 -9.63
CA ASN A 168 1.74 11.97 -10.15
C ASN A 168 2.69 12.45 -9.03
N ILE A 169 2.26 13.42 -8.20
CA ILE A 169 3.03 13.90 -7.04
C ILE A 169 3.39 12.75 -6.10
N TRP A 170 2.43 11.89 -5.76
CA TRP A 170 2.68 10.74 -4.90
C TRP A 170 3.61 9.70 -5.54
N ARG A 171 3.46 9.44 -6.83
CA ARG A 171 4.34 8.52 -7.55
C ARG A 171 5.78 9.04 -7.62
N GLU A 172 5.95 10.32 -7.93
CA GLU A 172 7.24 10.98 -7.94
C GLU A 172 7.90 10.93 -6.56
N HIS A 173 7.15 11.31 -5.52
CA HIS A 173 7.68 11.30 -4.16
C HIS A 173 8.00 9.88 -3.68
N TRP A 174 7.20 8.85 -4.08
CA TRP A 174 7.52 7.45 -3.78
C TRP A 174 8.84 6.99 -4.41
N ALA A 175 9.14 7.42 -5.62
CA ALA A 175 10.45 7.18 -6.24
C ALA A 175 11.56 7.95 -5.52
N HIS A 176 11.30 9.20 -5.13
CA HIS A 176 12.27 10.05 -4.44
C HIS A 176 12.71 9.44 -3.10
N VAL A 177 11.78 9.06 -2.22
CA VAL A 177 12.13 8.50 -0.90
C VAL A 177 12.88 7.17 -1.00
N GLN A 178 12.59 6.35 -2.01
CA GLN A 178 13.36 5.13 -2.28
C GLN A 178 14.78 5.46 -2.75
N ASN A 179 14.94 6.43 -3.65
CA ASN A 179 16.24 6.87 -4.14
C ASN A 179 17.11 7.44 -3.03
N MET A 180 16.53 8.23 -2.12
CA MET A 180 17.22 8.73 -0.93
C MET A 180 17.67 7.58 -0.01
N ALA A 181 16.87 6.54 0.14
CA ALA A 181 17.25 5.37 0.92
C ALA A 181 18.37 4.57 0.26
N TYR A 182 18.33 4.38 -1.06
CA TYR A 182 19.45 3.77 -1.81
C TYR A 182 20.74 4.57 -1.63
N GLU A 183 20.68 5.89 -1.72
CA GLU A 183 21.85 6.77 -1.58
C GLU A 183 22.44 6.68 -0.16
N ARG A 184 21.60 6.76 0.88
CA ARG A 184 22.04 6.60 2.28
C ARG A 184 22.76 5.26 2.51
N ASN A 185 22.31 4.21 1.83
CA ASN A 185 22.90 2.86 1.91
C ASN A 185 24.00 2.61 0.87
N ARG A 186 24.42 3.62 0.12
CA ARG A 186 25.50 3.57 -0.89
C ARG A 186 25.25 2.59 -2.04
N PHE A 187 23.99 2.38 -2.40
CA PHE A 187 23.63 1.63 -3.59
C PHE A 187 23.60 2.54 -4.82
N ASP A 188 24.27 2.13 -5.88
CA ASP A 188 24.16 2.79 -7.20
C ASP A 188 22.93 2.26 -7.95
N ILE A 189 21.77 2.42 -7.35
CA ILE A 189 20.48 2.00 -7.87
C ILE A 189 19.53 3.20 -7.85
N ARG A 190 18.78 3.39 -8.92
CA ARG A 190 17.75 4.44 -9.00
C ARG A 190 16.46 3.86 -9.56
N VAL A 191 15.35 4.33 -9.02
CA VAL A 191 13.98 4.06 -9.50
C VAL A 191 13.35 5.34 -10.02
N SER A 192 12.45 5.21 -10.98
CA SER A 192 11.71 6.33 -11.55
C SER A 192 10.22 6.01 -11.62
N HIS A 193 9.39 7.03 -11.39
CA HIS A 193 7.94 6.97 -11.55
C HIS A 193 7.50 7.12 -13.01
N GLU A 194 8.40 7.57 -13.87
CA GLU A 194 8.15 7.80 -15.28
C GLU A 194 7.98 6.49 -16.06
N SER A 195 7.26 6.56 -17.17
CA SER A 195 7.15 5.41 -18.08
C SER A 195 8.51 5.06 -18.68
N LEU A 196 8.70 3.81 -19.08
CA LEU A 196 9.95 3.37 -19.72
C LEU A 196 10.29 4.19 -20.98
N GLU A 197 9.26 4.60 -21.71
CA GLU A 197 9.40 5.44 -22.91
C GLU A 197 10.00 6.82 -22.57
N VAL A 198 9.48 7.49 -21.53
CA VAL A 198 10.03 8.78 -21.06
C VAL A 198 11.45 8.64 -20.54
N GLN A 199 11.78 7.49 -19.93
CA GLN A 199 13.13 7.16 -19.50
C GLN A 199 14.07 6.79 -20.65
N GLY A 200 13.61 6.76 -21.91
CA GLY A 200 14.39 6.33 -23.08
C GLY A 200 14.69 4.84 -23.14
N ILE A 201 13.93 4.02 -22.40
CA ILE A 201 14.13 2.56 -22.33
C ILE A 201 13.16 1.87 -23.29
N PHE A 202 13.59 1.61 -24.51
CA PHE A 202 12.77 0.98 -25.56
C PHE A 202 12.99 -0.52 -25.70
N CYS A 203 14.05 -1.06 -25.10
CA CYS A 203 14.39 -2.50 -25.18
C CYS A 203 13.55 -3.40 -24.28
N ARG A 204 12.72 -2.83 -23.42
CA ARG A 204 11.91 -3.56 -22.44
C ARG A 204 10.45 -3.09 -22.48
N LYS A 205 9.53 -4.02 -22.53
CA LYS A 205 8.09 -3.72 -22.39
C LYS A 205 7.74 -3.50 -20.92
N PRO A 206 6.79 -2.59 -20.61
CA PRO A 206 6.24 -2.46 -19.26
C PRO A 206 5.67 -3.79 -18.77
N THR A 207 5.90 -4.10 -17.49
CA THR A 207 5.27 -5.24 -16.86
C THR A 207 3.85 -4.87 -16.44
N HIS A 208 2.88 -5.75 -16.72
CA HIS A 208 1.53 -5.60 -16.20
C HIS A 208 1.43 -6.22 -14.81
N HIS A 209 0.80 -5.52 -13.88
CA HIS A 209 0.42 -6.12 -12.62
C HIS A 209 -0.63 -7.20 -12.88
N LEU A 210 -0.25 -8.46 -12.63
CA LEU A 210 -1.16 -9.58 -12.74
C LEU A 210 -1.97 -9.69 -11.45
N ASN A 211 -3.28 -9.88 -11.54
CA ASN A 211 -4.03 -10.29 -10.36
C ASN A 211 -3.59 -11.70 -9.94
N TYR A 212 -3.97 -12.12 -8.72
CA TYR A 212 -3.52 -13.39 -8.15
C TYR A 212 -3.83 -14.61 -9.02
N ARG A 213 -4.99 -14.61 -9.69
CA ARG A 213 -5.41 -15.71 -10.59
C ARG A 213 -4.51 -15.79 -11.82
N ASP A 214 -4.31 -14.67 -12.52
CA ASP A 214 -3.49 -14.62 -13.73
C ASP A 214 -2.02 -14.90 -13.40
N TRP A 215 -1.55 -14.46 -12.22
CA TRP A 215 -0.22 -14.79 -11.72
C TRP A 215 -0.07 -16.30 -11.49
N GLN A 216 -1.05 -16.97 -10.86
CA GLN A 216 -1.03 -18.41 -10.67
C GLN A 216 -1.05 -19.18 -11.98
N GLU A 217 -1.85 -18.75 -12.95
CA GLU A 217 -1.88 -19.34 -14.29
C GLU A 217 -0.53 -19.22 -14.99
N LYS A 218 0.10 -18.05 -14.91
CA LYS A 218 1.45 -17.81 -15.44
C LYS A 218 2.47 -18.75 -14.80
N ILE A 219 2.49 -18.89 -13.48
CA ILE A 219 3.41 -19.80 -12.77
C ILE A 219 3.19 -21.25 -13.17
N ARG A 220 1.93 -21.70 -13.30
CA ARG A 220 1.62 -23.06 -13.77
C ARG A 220 2.16 -23.30 -15.18
N TYR A 221 1.97 -22.34 -16.07
CA TYR A 221 2.48 -22.42 -17.44
C TYR A 221 4.02 -22.47 -17.47
N GLU A 222 4.70 -21.60 -16.74
CA GLU A 222 6.16 -21.57 -16.65
C GLU A 222 6.73 -22.90 -16.10
N ARG A 223 6.07 -23.48 -15.07
CA ARG A 223 6.44 -24.80 -14.52
C ARG A 223 6.28 -25.92 -15.56
N ALA A 224 5.15 -25.93 -16.28
CA ALA A 224 4.91 -26.90 -17.33
C ALA A 224 5.96 -26.80 -18.47
N CYS A 225 6.31 -25.58 -18.89
CA CYS A 225 7.35 -25.36 -19.90
C CYS A 225 8.75 -25.82 -19.44
N ARG A 226 9.09 -25.66 -18.17
CA ARG A 226 10.38 -26.16 -17.61
C ARG A 226 10.39 -27.69 -17.58
N PHE A 227 9.28 -28.31 -17.20
CA PHE A 227 9.15 -29.76 -17.16
C PHE A 227 9.35 -30.38 -18.56
N VAL A 228 8.72 -29.79 -19.58
CA VAL A 228 8.88 -30.27 -20.99
C VAL A 228 10.33 -30.13 -21.47
N LYS A 229 11.05 -29.07 -21.10
CA LYS A 229 12.48 -28.89 -21.45
C LYS A 229 13.40 -29.91 -20.79
N HIS A 230 13.03 -30.47 -19.64
CA HIS A 230 13.84 -31.48 -18.94
C HIS A 230 13.60 -32.90 -19.43
N ILE A 231 12.48 -33.16 -20.08
CA ILE A 231 12.16 -34.49 -20.66
C ILE A 231 12.70 -34.63 -22.09
N GLY A 232 13.04 -33.54 -22.75
CA GLY A 232 13.54 -33.50 -24.13
C GLY A 232 15.09 -33.47 -24.24
N GLN A 233 15.80 -33.70 -23.14
CA GLN A 233 17.26 -33.94 -23.08
C GLN A 233 17.52 -35.35 -22.57
#